data_7300194ad25c7227a68dea401b8a3adb
#
_entry.id   7300194ad25c7227a68dea401b8a3adb
#
_cell.length_a   1.000
_cell.length_b   1.000
_cell.length_c   1.000
_cell.angle_alpha   90.00
_cell.angle_beta   90.00
_cell.angle_gamma   90.00
#
_symmetry.space_group_name_H-M   'P 1'
#
loop_
_entity.id
_entity.type
_entity.pdbx_description
1 polymer ?
#
loop_
_entity_poly.entity_id
_entity_poly.type
_entity_poly.pdbx_seq_one_letter_code
_entity_poly.pdbx_strand_id
1 'polypeptide(L)'
;MGQPQPAKLPMGDVVANQSTAQHQDAADAGAGVGVWESSPGVFRRHLKNREFSHIVSGWCIFTPDGGEPVELRAGDAVLFPANCEGVWDIRETLRKTYVLF
;
A
#
# COMPACT_ATOMS: atom_id res chain seq x y z
N MET A 1 6.26 13.79 -4.48
CA MET A 1 5.68 12.97 -3.39
C MET A 1 5.54 13.82 -2.16
N GLY A 2 4.54 13.53 -1.33
CA GLY A 2 4.37 14.21 -0.06
C GLY A 2 5.47 13.87 0.93
N GLN A 3 5.50 14.58 2.04
CA GLN A 3 6.46 14.31 3.11
C GLN A 3 6.21 12.92 3.69
N PRO A 4 7.26 12.16 3.99
CA PRO A 4 7.10 10.86 4.66
C PRO A 4 6.40 11.03 6.02
N GLN A 5 5.46 10.14 6.28
CA GLN A 5 4.72 10.10 7.53
C GLN A 5 4.82 8.69 8.12
N PRO A 6 4.90 8.55 9.44
CA PRO A 6 4.91 7.20 10.04
C PRO A 6 3.60 6.47 9.75
N ALA A 7 3.70 5.16 9.68
CA ALA A 7 2.51 4.31 9.55
C ALA A 7 1.57 4.54 10.73
N LYS A 8 0.26 4.53 10.48
CA LYS A 8 -0.74 4.83 11.51
C LYS A 8 -0.88 3.71 12.54
N LEU A 9 -0.66 2.47 12.13
CA LEU A 9 -0.83 1.28 12.98
C LEU A 9 0.42 0.41 12.94
N PRO A 10 1.56 0.92 13.45
CA PRO A 10 2.83 0.19 13.39
C PRO A 10 2.78 -1.06 14.28
N MET A 11 3.53 -2.08 13.85
CA MET A 11 3.73 -3.32 14.60
C MET A 11 5.23 -3.61 14.62
N GLY A 12 5.77 -3.90 15.80
CA GLY A 12 7.20 -4.16 15.95
C GLY A 12 8.05 -2.91 16.18
N ASP A 13 9.37 -3.08 16.19
CA ASP A 13 10.32 -2.03 16.61
C ASP A 13 10.66 -1.05 15.48
N VAL A 14 10.53 -1.47 14.24
CA VAL A 14 10.83 -0.62 13.09
C VAL A 14 9.53 0.02 12.60
N VAL A 15 9.47 1.34 12.63
CA VAL A 15 8.30 2.08 12.15
C VAL A 15 8.51 2.46 10.70
N ALA A 16 7.64 1.95 9.82
CA ALA A 16 7.65 2.31 8.42
C ALA A 16 7.21 3.76 8.23
N ASN A 17 7.87 4.46 7.32
CA ASN A 17 7.48 5.81 6.93
C ASN A 17 6.91 5.78 5.51
N GLN A 18 5.79 6.44 5.31
CA GLN A 18 5.01 6.38 4.09
C GLN A 18 4.88 7.76 3.46
N SER A 19 4.89 7.78 2.16
CA SER A 19 4.62 9.02 1.41
C SER A 19 3.73 8.71 0.21
N THR A 20 2.94 9.70 -0.18
CA THR A 20 1.96 9.54 -1.24
C THR A 20 1.97 10.77 -2.15
N ALA A 21 1.89 10.53 -3.45
CA ALA A 21 1.55 11.54 -4.45
C ALA A 21 0.34 11.02 -5.20
N GLN A 22 -0.80 11.70 -5.08
CA GLN A 22 -2.04 11.25 -5.68
C GLN A 22 -2.57 12.28 -6.66
N HIS A 23 -2.95 11.79 -7.85
CA HIS A 23 -3.65 12.57 -8.86
C HIS A 23 -5.06 12.04 -8.96
N GLN A 24 -6.03 12.89 -8.68
CA GLN A 24 -7.42 12.50 -8.79
C GLN A 24 -7.96 12.89 -10.16
N ASP A 25 -8.69 11.98 -10.79
CA ASP A 25 -9.42 12.29 -12.00
C ASP A 25 -10.60 13.20 -11.63
N ALA A 26 -10.62 14.40 -12.17
CA ALA A 26 -11.68 15.37 -11.89
C ALA A 26 -13.04 14.93 -12.42
N ALA A 27 -13.06 14.02 -13.41
CA ALA A 27 -14.30 13.56 -14.00
C ALA A 27 -14.97 12.42 -13.23
N ASP A 28 -14.24 11.78 -12.30
CA ASP A 28 -14.75 10.62 -11.57
C ASP A 28 -14.49 10.80 -10.05
N ALA A 29 -15.45 11.39 -9.39
CA ALA A 29 -15.37 11.60 -7.94
C ALA A 29 -15.28 10.24 -7.22
N GLY A 30 -14.29 10.06 -6.39
CA GLY A 30 -14.04 8.83 -5.66
C GLY A 30 -13.00 7.92 -6.31
N ALA A 31 -12.65 8.14 -7.57
CA ALA A 31 -11.50 7.49 -8.18
C ALA A 31 -10.23 8.30 -7.93
N GLY A 32 -9.10 7.63 -7.92
CA GLY A 32 -7.82 8.30 -7.78
C GLY A 32 -6.69 7.43 -8.27
N VAL A 33 -5.65 8.07 -8.78
CA VAL A 33 -4.42 7.40 -9.18
C VAL A 33 -3.25 8.05 -8.46
N GLY A 34 -2.25 7.26 -8.12
CA GLY A 34 -1.11 7.83 -7.43
C GLY A 34 0.05 6.88 -7.29
N VAL A 35 1.03 7.36 -6.55
CA VAL A 35 2.23 6.61 -6.17
C VAL A 35 2.29 6.61 -4.65
N TRP A 36 2.54 5.42 -4.09
CA TRP A 36 2.70 5.24 -2.66
C TRP A 36 4.04 4.57 -2.40
N GLU A 37 4.71 5.00 -1.36
CA GLU A 37 6.00 4.44 -0.97
C GLU A 37 6.05 4.23 0.53
N SER A 38 6.67 3.12 0.96
CA SER A 38 6.88 2.82 2.36
C SER A 38 8.25 2.25 2.60
N SER A 39 8.94 2.78 3.60
CA SER A 39 10.17 2.18 4.10
C SER A 39 9.87 0.87 4.84
N PRO A 40 10.89 0.02 5.15
CA PRO A 40 10.68 -1.23 5.86
C PRO A 40 9.98 -1.05 7.20
N GLY A 41 9.19 -2.03 7.58
CA GLY A 41 8.44 -2.09 8.82
C GLY A 41 7.19 -2.94 8.68
N VAL A 42 6.56 -3.24 9.81
CA VAL A 42 5.33 -4.04 9.86
C VAL A 42 4.22 -3.17 10.42
N PHE A 43 3.09 -3.17 9.75
CA PHE A 43 1.95 -2.34 10.18
C PHE A 43 0.64 -2.92 9.66
N ARG A 44 -0.46 -2.56 10.34
CA ARG A 44 -1.80 -2.85 9.85
C ARG A 44 -2.28 -1.69 8.99
N ARG A 45 -3.11 -2.03 8.02
CA ARG A 45 -3.71 -1.03 7.15
C ARG A 45 -5.11 -1.45 6.73
N HIS A 46 -6.00 -0.47 6.64
CA HIS A 46 -7.34 -0.63 6.11
C HIS A 46 -7.45 0.13 4.79
N LEU A 47 -7.73 -0.59 3.73
CA LEU A 47 -7.99 -0.01 2.41
C LEU A 47 -9.50 0.09 2.22
N LYS A 48 -10.02 1.30 2.32
CA LYS A 48 -11.45 1.54 2.24
C LYS A 48 -12.02 1.28 0.86
N ASN A 49 -11.31 1.71 -0.17
CA ASN A 49 -11.73 1.62 -1.56
C ASN A 49 -11.08 0.41 -2.24
N ARG A 50 -11.71 -0.05 -3.32
CA ARG A 50 -11.04 -1.00 -4.21
C ARG A 50 -9.78 -0.34 -4.74
N GLU A 51 -8.70 -1.10 -4.78
CA GLU A 51 -7.41 -0.58 -5.22
C GLU A 51 -6.71 -1.59 -6.12
N PHE A 52 -6.36 -1.17 -7.33
CA PHE A 52 -5.45 -1.89 -8.18
C PHE A 52 -4.06 -1.28 -7.99
N SER A 53 -3.06 -2.12 -7.70
CA SER A 53 -1.70 -1.66 -7.49
C SER A 53 -0.72 -2.43 -8.36
N HIS A 54 0.29 -1.71 -8.85
CA HIS A 54 1.43 -2.29 -9.54
C HIS A 54 2.69 -1.96 -8.74
N ILE A 55 3.44 -3.00 -8.36
CA ILE A 55 4.66 -2.83 -7.56
C ILE A 55 5.79 -2.41 -8.50
N VAL A 56 6.34 -1.23 -8.25
CA VAL A 56 7.42 -0.67 -9.07
C VAL A 56 8.78 -1.13 -8.59
N SER A 57 8.98 -1.14 -7.26
CA SER A 57 10.26 -1.52 -6.65
C SER A 57 10.05 -2.01 -5.24
N GLY A 58 11.03 -2.76 -4.72
CA GLY A 58 10.99 -3.31 -3.38
C GLY A 58 10.23 -4.62 -3.30
N TRP A 59 9.98 -5.08 -2.06
CA TRP A 59 9.14 -6.24 -1.84
C TRP A 59 8.57 -6.25 -0.42
N CYS A 60 7.44 -6.89 -0.30
CA CYS A 60 6.73 -7.01 0.96
C CYS A 60 5.93 -8.30 1.02
N ILE A 61 5.43 -8.58 2.20
CA ILE A 61 4.46 -9.65 2.42
C ILE A 61 3.20 -9.00 2.96
N PHE A 62 2.10 -9.14 2.25
CA PHE A 62 0.79 -8.68 2.70
C PHE A 62 -0.05 -9.86 3.14
N THR A 63 -0.56 -9.82 4.36
CA THR A 63 -1.44 -10.86 4.88
C THR A 63 -2.81 -10.25 5.15
N PRO A 64 -3.80 -10.51 4.29
CA PRO A 64 -5.16 -10.07 4.57
C PRO A 64 -5.73 -10.79 5.78
N ASP A 65 -6.58 -10.12 6.54
CA ASP A 65 -7.25 -10.74 7.68
C ASP A 65 -8.06 -11.94 7.22
N GLY A 66 -7.82 -13.08 7.86
CA GLY A 66 -8.47 -14.33 7.50
C GLY A 66 -7.95 -15.01 6.23
N GLY A 67 -6.91 -14.47 5.62
CA GLY A 67 -6.33 -15.01 4.38
C GLY A 67 -4.88 -15.40 4.51
N GLU A 68 -4.32 -15.89 3.41
CA GLU A 68 -2.94 -16.34 3.36
C GLU A 68 -1.99 -15.19 3.03
N PRO A 69 -0.73 -15.25 3.50
CA PRO A 69 0.28 -14.27 3.10
C PRO A 69 0.47 -14.23 1.59
N VAL A 70 0.59 -13.03 1.05
CA VAL A 70 0.87 -12.79 -0.36
C VAL A 70 2.18 -12.02 -0.46
N GLU A 71 3.15 -12.59 -1.17
CA GLU A 71 4.41 -11.94 -1.44
C GLU A 71 4.28 -11.07 -2.68
N LEU A 72 4.67 -9.80 -2.55
CA LEU A 72 4.59 -8.83 -3.63
C LEU A 72 5.99 -8.28 -3.92
N ARG A 73 6.41 -8.38 -5.17
CA ARG A 73 7.71 -7.93 -5.66
C ARG A 73 7.56 -7.01 -6.85
N ALA A 74 8.64 -6.32 -7.21
CA ALA A 74 8.66 -5.47 -8.40
C ALA A 74 8.12 -6.22 -9.63
N GLY A 75 7.21 -5.59 -10.34
CA GLY A 75 6.54 -6.19 -11.49
C GLY A 75 5.20 -6.85 -11.18
N ASP A 76 4.90 -7.13 -9.92
CA ASP A 76 3.63 -7.74 -9.55
C ASP A 76 2.49 -6.74 -9.59
N ALA A 77 1.33 -7.24 -9.92
CA ALA A 77 0.08 -6.48 -9.87
C ALA A 77 -0.87 -7.17 -8.88
N VAL A 78 -1.63 -6.38 -8.14
CA VAL A 78 -2.55 -6.90 -7.14
C VAL A 78 -3.81 -6.05 -7.09
N LEU A 79 -4.94 -6.72 -6.90
CA LEU A 79 -6.24 -6.06 -6.72
C LEU A 79 -6.69 -6.27 -5.28
N PHE A 80 -6.87 -5.17 -4.56
CA PHE A 80 -7.42 -5.20 -3.21
C PHE A 80 -8.91 -4.89 -3.27
N PRO A 81 -9.76 -5.74 -2.66
CA PRO A 81 -11.19 -5.43 -2.57
C PRO A 81 -11.44 -4.24 -1.64
N ALA A 82 -12.61 -3.65 -1.73
CA ALA A 82 -13.03 -2.61 -0.81
C ALA A 82 -13.04 -3.16 0.63
N ASN A 83 -12.71 -2.30 1.58
CA ASN A 83 -12.66 -2.64 3.02
C ASN A 83 -11.70 -3.81 3.30
N CYS A 84 -10.59 -3.83 2.60
CA CYS A 84 -9.54 -4.84 2.82
C CYS A 84 -8.67 -4.43 3.99
N GLU A 85 -8.59 -5.27 5.00
CA GLU A 85 -7.72 -5.06 6.15
C GLU A 85 -6.67 -6.16 6.21
N GLY A 86 -5.49 -5.81 6.67
CA GLY A 86 -4.44 -6.78 6.81
C GLY A 86 -3.14 -6.19 7.33
N VAL A 87 -2.13 -7.04 7.35
CA VAL A 87 -0.80 -6.72 7.84
C VAL A 87 0.15 -6.61 6.65
N TRP A 88 0.85 -5.51 6.59
CA TRP A 88 1.93 -5.27 5.63
C TRP A 88 3.26 -5.46 6.32
N ASP A 89 4.10 -6.31 5.77
CA ASP A 89 5.47 -6.53 6.21
C ASP A 89 6.38 -6.07 5.08
N ILE A 90 6.82 -4.81 5.15
CA ILE A 90 7.68 -4.22 4.13
C ILE A 90 9.12 -4.63 4.43
N ARG A 91 9.72 -5.40 3.55
CA ARG A 91 11.07 -5.94 3.69
C ARG A 91 12.13 -5.09 3.01
N GLU A 92 11.81 -4.53 1.86
CA GLU A 92 12.62 -3.54 1.15
C GLU A 92 11.71 -2.39 0.80
N THR A 93 12.21 -1.16 0.84
CA THR A 93 11.40 0.02 0.52
C THR A 93 10.53 -0.25 -0.70
N LEU A 94 9.22 -0.20 -0.47
CA LEU A 94 8.23 -0.56 -1.46
C LEU A 94 7.70 0.69 -2.13
N ARG A 95 7.68 0.69 -3.45
CA ARG A 95 7.00 1.72 -4.24
C ARG A 95 5.96 1.05 -5.12
N LYS A 96 4.76 1.60 -5.12
CA LYS A 96 3.70 1.12 -6.02
C LYS A 96 2.97 2.30 -6.64
N THR A 97 2.46 2.07 -7.83
CA THR A 97 1.43 2.91 -8.44
C THR A 97 0.08 2.27 -8.17
N TYR A 98 -0.96 3.07 -8.01
CA TYR A 98 -2.27 2.53 -7.67
C TYR A 98 -3.40 3.31 -8.32
N VAL A 99 -4.52 2.64 -8.46
CA VAL A 99 -5.80 3.20 -8.90
C VAL A 99 -6.85 2.83 -7.86
N LEU A 100 -7.55 3.82 -7.34
CA LEU A 100 -8.71 3.63 -6.46
C LEU A 100 -9.99 3.74 -7.30
N PHE A 101 -10.92 2.81 -7.08
CA PHE A 101 -12.16 2.83 -7.88
C PHE A 101 -13.34 2.13 -7.21
#